data_88e47d52f738479091bc8c3334c63052
#
_entry.id   88e47d52f738479091bc8c3334c63052
#
_cell.length_a   1.000
_cell.length_b   1.000
_cell.length_c   1.000
_cell.angle_alpha   90.00
_cell.angle_beta   90.00
_cell.angle_gamma   90.00
#
_symmetry.space_group_name_H-M   'P 1'
#
loop_
_entity.id
_entity.type
_entity.pdbx_description
1 polymer ?
#
loop_
_entity_poly.entity_id
_entity_poly.type
_entity_poly.pdbx_seq_one_letter_code
_entity_poly.pdbx_strand_id
1 'polypeptide(L)'
;MEYKIKNLQSIDSLEIARELSEMNVTEQFTFDADFNWARPFGMLYAATAIKQFRKTYSEFPFNIIAQNKDAISYASHMAFFKTISESIRIGKEPGEASGNSNYIPITKIDLHQLHRNEIESGNFIEMGDAIEKKASALSRILSRENKEIHALLTYLIR
;
A
#
# COMPACT_ATOMS: atom_id res chain seq x y z
N MET A 1 20.58 -0.14 -14.27
CA MET A 1 19.56 0.89 -14.58
C MET A 1 19.05 1.51 -13.29
N GLU A 2 18.78 2.84 -13.28
CA GLU A 2 18.27 3.56 -12.09
C GLU A 2 17.01 4.33 -12.44
N TYR A 3 16.02 4.31 -11.53
CA TYR A 3 14.78 5.05 -11.64
C TYR A 3 14.52 5.86 -10.38
N LYS A 4 14.42 7.17 -10.51
CA LYS A 4 14.11 8.06 -9.40
C LYS A 4 12.61 8.09 -9.14
N ILE A 5 12.20 7.66 -7.94
CA ILE A 5 10.80 7.75 -7.50
C ILE A 5 10.51 9.22 -7.25
N LYS A 6 9.56 9.76 -8.02
CA LYS A 6 9.03 11.10 -7.84
C LYS A 6 8.19 11.20 -6.57
N ASN A 7 7.69 12.39 -6.27
CA ASN A 7 6.75 12.58 -5.18
C ASN A 7 5.57 11.59 -5.25
N LEU A 8 5.17 11.08 -4.12
CA LEU A 8 4.09 10.10 -4.00
C LEU A 8 2.73 10.80 -3.76
N GLN A 9 2.37 11.73 -4.65
CA GLN A 9 1.04 12.30 -4.78
C GLN A 9 0.25 11.54 -5.84
N SER A 10 -1.04 11.80 -5.96
CA SER A 10 -1.91 11.02 -6.86
C SER A 10 -1.45 11.07 -8.32
N ILE A 11 -1.17 12.27 -8.84
CA ILE A 11 -0.74 12.47 -10.24
C ILE A 11 0.64 11.86 -10.48
N ASP A 12 1.61 12.17 -9.63
CA ASP A 12 2.98 11.64 -9.73
C ASP A 12 2.98 10.11 -9.72
N SER A 13 2.12 9.50 -8.92
CA SER A 13 2.01 8.04 -8.82
C SER A 13 1.40 7.38 -10.06
N LEU A 14 0.49 8.07 -10.74
CA LEU A 14 -0.02 7.63 -12.05
C LEU A 14 1.07 7.71 -13.12
N GLU A 15 1.89 8.76 -13.11
CA GLU A 15 3.05 8.87 -14.01
C GLU A 15 4.08 7.77 -13.75
N ILE A 16 4.40 7.50 -12.48
CA ILE A 16 5.27 6.36 -12.11
C ILE A 16 4.75 5.06 -12.73
N ALA A 17 3.46 4.77 -12.58
CA ALA A 17 2.87 3.54 -13.11
C ALA A 17 2.97 3.47 -14.64
N ARG A 18 2.69 4.58 -15.32
CA ARG A 18 2.81 4.68 -16.78
C ARG A 18 4.26 4.47 -17.24
N GLU A 19 5.20 5.21 -16.65
CA GLU A 19 6.62 5.11 -17.00
C GLU A 19 7.15 3.69 -16.79
N LEU A 20 6.80 3.05 -15.65
CA LEU A 20 7.20 1.66 -15.38
C LEU A 20 6.59 0.66 -16.37
N SER A 21 5.38 0.90 -16.86
CA SER A 21 4.74 0.03 -17.85
C SER A 21 5.38 0.09 -19.22
N GLU A 22 6.05 1.20 -19.55
CA GLU A 22 6.75 1.44 -20.81
C GLU A 22 8.24 1.03 -20.76
N MET A 23 8.77 0.73 -19.56
CA MET A 23 10.16 0.36 -19.37
C MET A 23 10.46 -1.06 -19.81
N ASN A 24 11.64 -1.25 -20.40
CA ASN A 24 12.23 -2.55 -20.64
C ASN A 24 13.50 -2.69 -19.82
N VAL A 25 13.58 -3.72 -18.97
CA VAL A 25 14.71 -3.99 -18.09
C VAL A 25 15.50 -5.17 -18.62
N THR A 26 16.81 -4.99 -18.75
CA THR A 26 17.75 -6.00 -19.26
C THR A 26 18.91 -6.26 -18.29
N GLU A 27 18.93 -5.58 -17.14
CA GLU A 27 19.99 -5.64 -16.14
C GLU A 27 19.47 -5.31 -14.73
N GLN A 28 20.35 -5.27 -13.75
CA GLN A 28 20.02 -4.82 -12.40
C GLN A 28 19.29 -3.48 -12.40
N PHE A 29 18.24 -3.38 -11.57
CA PHE A 29 17.40 -2.21 -11.46
C PHE A 29 17.43 -1.62 -10.04
N THR A 30 17.60 -0.31 -9.94
CA THR A 30 17.61 0.40 -8.65
C THR A 30 16.56 1.49 -8.65
N PHE A 31 15.69 1.48 -7.64
CA PHE A 31 14.80 2.60 -7.34
C PHE A 31 15.48 3.55 -6.36
N ASP A 32 15.65 4.81 -6.75
CA ASP A 32 16.09 5.88 -5.86
C ASP A 32 14.86 6.59 -5.26
N ALA A 33 14.61 6.33 -3.98
CA ALA A 33 13.53 6.95 -3.23
C ALA A 33 14.03 8.28 -2.62
N ASP A 34 13.99 9.34 -3.42
CA ASP A 34 14.37 10.70 -3.05
C ASP A 34 13.19 11.68 -3.18
N PHE A 35 12.04 11.31 -2.66
CA PHE A 35 10.84 12.15 -2.70
C PHE A 35 10.68 13.03 -1.45
N ASN A 36 10.06 14.20 -1.63
CA ASN A 36 9.78 15.16 -0.55
C ASN A 36 8.32 15.13 -0.08
N TRP A 37 7.44 14.51 -0.87
CA TRP A 37 6.01 14.44 -0.57
C TRP A 37 5.49 13.02 -0.73
N ALA A 38 4.74 12.54 0.28
CA ALA A 38 4.06 11.26 0.26
C ALA A 38 2.63 11.42 0.77
N ARG A 39 1.66 10.90 0.02
CA ARG A 39 0.24 10.86 0.37
C ARG A 39 -0.23 9.40 0.39
N PRO A 40 -1.19 9.02 1.24
CA PRO A 40 -1.63 7.63 1.38
C PRO A 40 -2.03 6.97 0.06
N PHE A 41 -2.87 7.62 -0.73
CA PHE A 41 -3.28 7.10 -2.04
C PHE A 41 -2.09 6.95 -3.00
N GLY A 42 -1.24 7.98 -3.10
CA GLY A 42 -0.07 7.94 -3.96
C GLY A 42 0.90 6.83 -3.58
N MET A 43 1.13 6.64 -2.28
CA MET A 43 1.96 5.53 -1.77
C MET A 43 1.38 4.16 -2.14
N LEU A 44 0.07 3.94 -1.91
CA LEU A 44 -0.57 2.67 -2.22
C LEU A 44 -0.49 2.35 -3.72
N TYR A 45 -0.80 3.34 -4.56
CA TYR A 45 -0.80 3.19 -6.00
C TYR A 45 0.60 2.93 -6.55
N ALA A 46 1.60 3.74 -6.15
CA ALA A 46 2.99 3.56 -6.55
C ALA A 46 3.56 2.23 -6.04
N ALA A 47 3.30 1.84 -4.78
CA ALA A 47 3.74 0.55 -4.26
C ALA A 47 3.19 -0.62 -5.07
N THR A 48 1.92 -0.54 -5.49
CA THR A 48 1.29 -1.56 -6.33
C THR A 48 1.93 -1.64 -7.72
N ALA A 49 2.18 -0.48 -8.36
CA ALA A 49 2.83 -0.40 -9.66
C ALA A 49 4.27 -0.95 -9.62
N ILE A 50 5.07 -0.53 -8.62
CA ILE A 50 6.45 -1.00 -8.44
C ILE A 50 6.48 -2.50 -8.13
N LYS A 51 5.56 -2.99 -7.31
CA LYS A 51 5.44 -4.43 -7.01
C LYS A 51 5.11 -5.25 -8.25
N GLN A 52 4.20 -4.76 -9.10
CA GLN A 52 3.88 -5.42 -10.36
C GLN A 52 5.05 -5.39 -11.33
N PHE A 53 5.73 -4.26 -11.47
CA PHE A 53 6.95 -4.11 -12.26
C PHE A 53 8.02 -5.11 -11.82
N ARG A 54 8.30 -5.18 -10.52
CA ARG A 54 9.25 -6.15 -9.95
C ARG A 54 8.85 -7.60 -10.23
N LYS A 55 7.56 -7.92 -10.23
CA LYS A 55 7.07 -9.26 -10.56
C LYS A 55 7.32 -9.60 -12.04
N THR A 56 7.14 -8.62 -12.92
CA THR A 56 7.39 -8.77 -14.37
C THR A 56 8.87 -9.02 -14.65
N TYR A 57 9.77 -8.36 -13.92
CA TYR A 57 11.23 -8.44 -14.10
C TYR A 57 11.91 -9.15 -12.92
N SER A 58 11.30 -10.24 -12.43
CA SER A 58 11.77 -10.95 -11.23
C SER A 58 13.14 -11.62 -11.38
N GLU A 59 13.60 -11.85 -12.60
CA GLU A 59 14.92 -12.41 -12.93
C GLU A 59 16.08 -11.43 -12.70
N PHE A 60 15.81 -10.13 -12.67
CA PHE A 60 16.86 -9.12 -12.47
C PHE A 60 17.00 -8.72 -11.00
N PRO A 61 18.25 -8.48 -10.52
CA PRO A 61 18.46 -7.95 -9.18
C PRO A 61 17.77 -6.59 -9.00
N PHE A 62 17.12 -6.45 -7.85
CA PHE A 62 16.33 -5.27 -7.51
C PHE A 62 16.82 -4.65 -6.20
N ASN A 63 17.07 -3.33 -6.22
CA ASN A 63 17.45 -2.56 -5.05
C ASN A 63 16.55 -1.35 -4.85
N ILE A 64 16.41 -0.90 -3.59
CA ILE A 64 15.88 0.42 -3.26
C ILE A 64 16.92 1.16 -2.44
N ILE A 65 17.22 2.38 -2.86
CA ILE A 65 18.00 3.35 -2.09
C ILE A 65 17.01 4.39 -1.57
N ALA A 66 17.10 4.73 -0.29
CA ALA A 66 16.25 5.74 0.33
C ALA A 66 17.10 6.72 1.13
N GLN A 67 16.88 8.02 0.91
CA GLN A 67 17.53 9.07 1.65
C GLN A 67 16.83 9.33 2.99
N ASN A 68 17.56 9.92 3.94
CA ASN A 68 16.98 10.26 5.24
C ASN A 68 16.22 11.61 5.16
N LYS A 69 14.92 11.55 4.86
CA LYS A 69 14.00 12.68 4.78
C LYS A 69 12.70 12.38 5.52
N ASP A 70 11.98 13.41 5.93
CA ASP A 70 10.70 13.27 6.63
C ASP A 70 9.66 12.49 5.83
N ALA A 71 9.56 12.73 4.52
CA ALA A 71 8.65 12.00 3.64
C ALA A 71 9.01 10.51 3.53
N ILE A 72 10.31 10.18 3.54
CA ILE A 72 10.80 8.80 3.57
C ILE A 72 10.48 8.14 4.91
N SER A 73 10.67 8.84 6.03
CA SER A 73 10.30 8.37 7.36
C SER A 73 8.80 8.09 7.46
N TYR A 74 7.97 9.00 6.94
CA TYR A 74 6.52 8.82 6.86
C TYR A 74 6.14 7.61 6.00
N ALA A 75 6.71 7.47 4.80
CA ALA A 75 6.46 6.34 3.91
C ALA A 75 6.90 5.00 4.55
N SER A 76 8.01 5.01 5.29
CA SER A 76 8.52 3.88 6.06
C SER A 76 7.53 3.47 7.15
N HIS A 77 6.99 4.44 7.90
CA HIS A 77 5.96 4.20 8.90
C HIS A 77 4.67 3.65 8.30
N MET A 78 4.30 4.14 7.12
CA MET A 78 3.10 3.72 6.37
C MET A 78 3.26 2.37 5.66
N ALA A 79 4.36 1.65 5.86
CA ALA A 79 4.67 0.35 5.25
C ALA A 79 4.88 0.38 3.72
N PHE A 80 5.18 1.53 3.12
CA PHE A 80 5.35 1.68 1.68
C PHE A 80 6.41 0.72 1.12
N PHE A 81 7.62 0.74 1.68
CA PHE A 81 8.75 -0.05 1.19
C PHE A 81 8.52 -1.56 1.35
N LYS A 82 8.02 -1.98 2.49
CA LYS A 82 7.70 -3.39 2.77
C LYS A 82 6.54 -3.93 1.93
N THR A 83 5.63 -3.07 1.50
CA THR A 83 4.56 -3.43 0.55
C THR A 83 5.12 -3.78 -0.82
N ILE A 84 6.18 -3.11 -1.26
CA ILE A 84 6.88 -3.41 -2.52
C ILE A 84 7.58 -4.76 -2.41
N SER A 85 8.31 -4.99 -1.33
CA SER A 85 8.98 -6.27 -1.07
C SER A 85 9.33 -6.47 0.40
N GLU A 86 9.05 -7.65 0.91
CA GLU A 86 9.44 -8.08 2.26
C GLU A 86 10.97 -8.10 2.47
N SER A 87 11.73 -8.29 1.39
CA SER A 87 13.22 -8.26 1.43
C SER A 87 13.81 -6.88 1.69
N ILE A 88 13.05 -5.80 1.49
CA ILE A 88 13.50 -4.44 1.76
C ILE A 88 13.57 -4.22 3.28
N ARG A 89 14.73 -3.81 3.78
CA ARG A 89 14.97 -3.62 5.22
C ARG A 89 14.58 -2.23 5.74
N ILE A 90 13.75 -1.50 4.99
CA ILE A 90 13.34 -0.13 5.31
C ILE A 90 11.87 -0.14 5.72
N GLY A 91 11.55 0.47 6.85
CA GLY A 91 10.19 0.70 7.30
C GLY A 91 9.53 -0.49 7.99
N LYS A 92 8.26 -0.29 8.36
CA LYS A 92 7.40 -1.25 9.03
C LYS A 92 6.78 -2.24 8.06
N GLU A 93 6.40 -3.41 8.59
CA GLU A 93 5.60 -4.37 7.85
C GLU A 93 4.15 -3.85 7.65
N PRO A 94 3.47 -4.23 6.54
CA PRO A 94 2.07 -3.92 6.36
C PRO A 94 1.21 -4.44 7.52
N GLY A 95 0.49 -3.52 8.17
CA GLY A 95 -0.33 -3.83 9.36
C GLY A 95 0.37 -3.69 10.71
N GLU A 96 1.70 -3.49 10.75
CA GLU A 96 2.44 -3.28 12.00
C GLU A 96 2.20 -1.90 12.61
N ALA A 97 2.05 -0.88 11.78
CA ALA A 97 1.75 0.46 12.26
C ALA A 97 0.27 0.59 12.64
N SER A 98 0.00 1.14 13.81
CA SER A 98 -1.35 1.51 14.18
C SER A 98 -1.77 2.76 13.41
N GLY A 99 -2.95 2.71 12.77
CA GLY A 99 -3.60 3.89 12.22
C GLY A 99 -4.26 4.72 13.32
N ASN A 100 -4.88 5.81 12.92
CA ASN A 100 -5.72 6.64 13.80
C ASN A 100 -6.94 7.14 13.03
N SER A 101 -7.72 8.08 13.61
CA SER A 101 -8.90 8.67 12.94
C SER A 101 -8.61 9.42 11.65
N ASN A 102 -7.36 9.75 11.38
CA ASN A 102 -6.94 10.58 10.23
C ASN A 102 -6.28 9.79 9.10
N TYR A 103 -5.72 8.62 9.38
CA TYR A 103 -5.06 7.79 8.38
C TYR A 103 -5.08 6.30 8.72
N ILE A 104 -5.00 5.49 7.67
CA ILE A 104 -4.80 4.05 7.73
C ILE A 104 -3.47 3.73 7.05
N PRO A 105 -2.50 3.08 7.73
CA PRO A 105 -1.29 2.56 7.09
C PRO A 105 -1.65 1.51 6.04
N ILE A 106 -0.74 1.27 5.10
CA ILE A 106 -0.90 0.17 4.15
C ILE A 106 -0.99 -1.13 4.96
N THR A 107 -2.07 -1.86 4.76
CA THR A 107 -2.38 -3.10 5.50
C THR A 107 -2.71 -4.19 4.50
N LYS A 108 -2.08 -5.34 4.68
CA LYS A 108 -2.44 -6.56 3.94
C LYS A 108 -3.58 -7.25 4.67
N ILE A 109 -4.67 -7.49 3.98
CA ILE A 109 -5.82 -8.23 4.52
C ILE A 109 -5.86 -9.60 3.87
N ASP A 110 -5.66 -10.65 4.67
CA ASP A 110 -5.92 -12.03 4.28
C ASP A 110 -7.38 -12.35 4.62
N LEU A 111 -8.21 -12.51 3.59
CA LEU A 111 -9.64 -12.74 3.75
C LEU A 111 -9.94 -14.09 4.42
N HIS A 112 -9.14 -15.12 4.15
CA HIS A 112 -9.32 -16.43 4.81
C HIS A 112 -8.95 -16.35 6.29
N GLN A 113 -7.89 -15.63 6.64
CA GLN A 113 -7.52 -15.41 8.04
C GLN A 113 -8.57 -14.56 8.77
N LEU A 114 -9.10 -13.53 8.10
CA LEU A 114 -10.17 -12.71 8.65
C LEU A 114 -11.39 -13.55 9.01
N HIS A 115 -11.83 -14.43 8.10
CA HIS A 115 -12.97 -15.32 8.32
C HIS A 115 -12.70 -16.33 9.45
N ARG A 116 -11.51 -16.96 9.47
CA ARG A 116 -11.11 -17.86 10.57
C ARG A 116 -11.16 -17.18 11.93
N ASN A 117 -10.63 -15.96 12.04
CA ASN A 117 -10.60 -15.21 13.29
C ASN A 117 -12.02 -14.92 13.82
N GLU A 118 -13.00 -14.64 12.93
CA GLU A 118 -14.39 -14.43 13.34
C GLU A 118 -15.00 -15.74 13.86
N ILE A 119 -14.76 -16.89 13.20
CA ILE A 119 -15.22 -18.20 13.67
C ILE A 119 -14.61 -18.57 15.03
N GLU A 120 -13.30 -18.39 15.19
CA GLU A 120 -12.59 -18.66 16.45
C GLU A 120 -13.07 -17.76 17.61
N SER A 121 -13.55 -16.57 17.29
CA SER A 121 -14.17 -15.65 18.25
C SER A 121 -15.63 -15.99 18.58
N GLY A 122 -16.16 -17.10 18.06
CA GLY A 122 -17.52 -17.55 18.28
C GLY A 122 -18.57 -16.88 17.37
N ASN A 123 -18.15 -16.12 16.38
CA ASN A 123 -19.01 -15.49 15.40
C ASN A 123 -19.12 -16.40 14.17
N PHE A 124 -20.19 -17.19 14.10
CA PHE A 124 -20.49 -18.01 12.92
C PHE A 124 -21.09 -17.13 11.82
N ILE A 125 -20.22 -16.45 11.08
CA ILE A 125 -20.61 -15.58 9.97
C ILE A 125 -20.04 -16.10 8.66
N GLU A 126 -20.75 -15.83 7.57
CA GLU A 126 -20.23 -16.13 6.24
C GLU A 126 -19.03 -15.24 5.89
N MET A 127 -18.19 -15.69 4.96
CA MET A 127 -17.02 -14.92 4.50
C MET A 127 -17.44 -13.53 3.96
N GLY A 128 -18.58 -13.45 3.27
CA GLY A 128 -19.14 -12.21 2.78
C GLY A 128 -19.40 -11.17 3.89
N ASP A 129 -19.99 -11.63 4.99
CA ASP A 129 -20.29 -10.79 6.14
C ASP A 129 -19.01 -10.32 6.86
N ALA A 130 -17.99 -11.19 6.95
CA ALA A 130 -16.69 -10.83 7.50
C ALA A 130 -16.02 -9.75 6.67
N ILE A 131 -16.08 -9.83 5.34
CA ILE A 131 -15.58 -8.82 4.41
C ILE A 131 -16.34 -7.50 4.60
N GLU A 132 -17.67 -7.56 4.63
CA GLU A 132 -18.50 -6.37 4.80
C GLU A 132 -18.26 -5.66 6.13
N LYS A 133 -18.15 -6.40 7.22
CA LYS A 133 -17.78 -5.88 8.54
C LYS A 133 -16.43 -5.13 8.49
N LYS A 134 -15.43 -5.70 7.81
CA LYS A 134 -14.12 -5.07 7.65
C LYS A 134 -14.18 -3.85 6.74
N ALA A 135 -14.90 -3.93 5.63
CA ALA A 135 -15.09 -2.82 4.70
C ALA A 135 -15.79 -1.63 5.39
N SER A 136 -16.84 -1.91 6.16
CA SER A 136 -17.55 -0.89 6.94
C SER A 136 -16.64 -0.21 7.98
N ALA A 137 -15.81 -0.99 8.69
CA ALA A 137 -14.86 -0.45 9.66
C ALA A 137 -13.81 0.47 9.01
N LEU A 138 -13.27 0.09 7.86
CA LEU A 138 -12.32 0.91 7.09
C LEU A 138 -13.00 2.17 6.54
N SER A 139 -14.19 2.03 5.98
CA SER A 139 -14.98 3.13 5.42
C SER A 139 -15.31 4.20 6.46
N ARG A 140 -15.59 3.80 7.70
CA ARG A 140 -15.85 4.74 8.80
C ARG A 140 -14.67 5.65 9.08
N ILE A 141 -13.45 5.09 9.07
CA ILE A 141 -12.21 5.87 9.26
C ILE A 141 -12.00 6.82 8.07
N LEU A 142 -12.15 6.31 6.84
CA LEU A 142 -11.88 7.07 5.62
C LEU A 142 -12.92 8.16 5.36
N SER A 143 -14.18 7.93 5.72
CA SER A 143 -15.27 8.89 5.54
C SER A 143 -15.26 10.03 6.56
N ARG A 144 -14.44 9.95 7.61
CA ARG A 144 -14.45 10.91 8.73
C ARG A 144 -15.86 11.17 9.27
N GLU A 145 -16.61 10.07 9.45
CA GLU A 145 -18.01 10.10 9.96
C GLU A 145 -19.06 10.68 9.00
N ASN A 146 -18.69 11.05 7.77
CA ASN A 146 -19.68 11.43 6.76
C ASN A 146 -20.44 10.19 6.28
N LYS A 147 -21.75 10.14 6.55
CA LYS A 147 -22.60 8.95 6.29
C LYS A 147 -22.72 8.60 4.81
N GLU A 148 -22.80 9.59 3.92
CA GLU A 148 -22.93 9.37 2.49
C GLU A 148 -21.63 8.80 1.90
N ILE A 149 -20.49 9.38 2.27
CA ILE A 149 -19.16 8.90 1.90
C ILE A 149 -18.91 7.51 2.50
N HIS A 150 -19.35 7.26 3.74
CA HIS A 150 -19.23 5.96 4.38
C HIS A 150 -19.95 4.85 3.59
N ALA A 151 -21.21 5.08 3.21
CA ALA A 151 -21.98 4.12 2.45
C ALA A 151 -21.33 3.79 1.09
N LEU A 152 -20.88 4.84 0.36
CA LEU A 152 -20.18 4.69 -0.92
C LEU A 152 -18.86 3.92 -0.76
N LEU A 153 -18.03 4.27 0.21
CA LEU A 153 -16.76 3.61 0.45
C LEU A 153 -16.95 2.16 0.89
N THR A 154 -17.95 1.86 1.72
CA THR A 154 -18.26 0.47 2.12
C THR A 154 -18.58 -0.38 0.89
N TYR A 155 -19.37 0.15 -0.04
CA TYR A 155 -19.67 -0.52 -1.30
C TYR A 155 -18.44 -0.73 -2.19
N LEU A 156 -17.55 0.27 -2.29
CA LEU A 156 -16.36 0.20 -3.14
C LEU A 156 -15.24 -0.70 -2.58
N ILE A 157 -15.16 -0.86 -1.25
CA ILE A 157 -14.13 -1.68 -0.59
C ILE A 157 -14.56 -3.17 -0.53
N ARG A 158 -15.86 -3.44 -0.56
CA ARG A 158 -16.43 -4.78 -0.52
C ARG A 158 -16.11 -5.60 -1.78
#